data_f0ff7b29aca6a8241ec2601d83af22d3
#
_entry.id   f0ff7b29aca6a8241ec2601d83af22d3
#
_cell.length_a   1.000
_cell.length_b   1.000
_cell.length_c   1.000
_cell.angle_alpha   90.00
_cell.angle_beta   90.00
_cell.angle_gamma   90.00
#
_symmetry.space_group_name_H-M   'P 1'
#
loop_
_entity.id
_entity.type
_entity.pdbx_description
1 polymer ?
#
loop_
_entity_poly.entity_id
_entity_poly.type
_entity_poly.pdbx_seq_one_letter_code
_entity_poly.pdbx_strand_id
1 'polypeptide(L)'
;MTMSVSKAVALMSLLLSVNSSANTRPIDLETTDLIYGNDDRYEVDDYADHDFIEKARSVALRVPSRRLSIDREDSGLINFPFKKLKQVIPQICSTERFVDQYSVGECSGFLIAPNKLVTAGHCMFNQQECSSNQWVFDYKEGTTQFKKSNVYSCKKIIAQKYVYNDKEVNDYAVIELDRNVTDRAPLTHRKIGRVKLNTPVLVIGHPLGLPMKITDGARVSRMNENERERKFHSWLLRENYFTTNLDAYGGNSGSPVFNKNTGKVEGILVQGAEDFVFNDETQCLESRHLSNSHFNTYEKVMRITKVPGL
;
A
#
# COMPACT_ATOMS: atom_id res chain seq x y z
N MET A 1 -34.35 80.00 -39.84
CA MET A 1 -35.59 79.64 -39.16
C MET A 1 -35.71 78.13 -39.27
N THR A 2 -35.94 77.49 -38.19
CA THR A 2 -36.23 76.08 -37.91
C THR A 2 -35.03 75.39 -37.29
N MET A 3 -35.16 75.20 -35.96
CA MET A 3 -34.35 74.38 -35.09
C MET A 3 -34.65 72.89 -35.34
N SER A 4 -33.61 72.07 -35.45
CA SER A 4 -33.72 70.60 -35.39
C SER A 4 -33.09 70.11 -34.11
N VAL A 5 -33.91 69.45 -33.32
CA VAL A 5 -33.56 68.85 -32.03
C VAL A 5 -32.97 67.47 -32.30
N SER A 6 -31.71 67.28 -32.00
CA SER A 6 -31.05 65.94 -32.01
C SER A 6 -31.37 65.22 -30.71
N LYS A 7 -32.07 64.07 -30.82
CA LYS A 7 -32.25 63.12 -29.71
C LYS A 7 -31.02 62.26 -29.58
N ALA A 8 -30.31 62.38 -28.45
CA ALA A 8 -29.29 61.45 -28.05
C ALA A 8 -29.94 60.17 -27.47
N VAL A 9 -29.71 59.06 -28.12
CA VAL A 9 -30.07 57.74 -27.60
C VAL A 9 -28.87 57.23 -26.81
N ALA A 10 -29.03 57.19 -25.50
CA ALA A 10 -28.05 56.52 -24.61
C ALA A 10 -28.23 55.01 -24.68
N LEU A 11 -27.28 54.33 -25.27
CA LEU A 11 -27.15 52.87 -25.20
C LEU A 11 -26.61 52.47 -23.83
N MET A 12 -27.48 51.98 -22.99
CA MET A 12 -27.13 51.39 -21.69
C MET A 12 -26.71 49.94 -21.93
N SER A 13 -25.41 49.68 -22.07
CA SER A 13 -24.86 48.36 -22.16
C SER A 13 -24.90 47.68 -20.75
N LEU A 14 -25.87 46.77 -20.60
CA LEU A 14 -25.99 45.86 -19.46
C LEU A 14 -24.86 44.84 -19.56
N LEU A 15 -23.77 45.06 -18.81
CA LEU A 15 -22.75 44.04 -18.54
C LEU A 15 -23.34 43.04 -17.56
N LEU A 16 -23.87 41.94 -18.09
CA LEU A 16 -24.17 40.75 -17.33
C LEU A 16 -22.83 40.10 -16.93
N SER A 17 -22.37 40.42 -15.73
CA SER A 17 -21.32 39.64 -15.08
C SER A 17 -21.86 38.27 -14.73
N VAL A 18 -21.55 37.28 -15.56
CA VAL A 18 -21.74 35.88 -15.23
C VAL A 18 -20.73 35.55 -14.16
N ASN A 19 -21.11 35.67 -12.89
CA ASN A 19 -20.39 35.05 -11.79
C ASN A 19 -20.54 33.53 -11.94
N SER A 20 -19.62 32.93 -12.67
CA SER A 20 -19.35 31.50 -12.64
C SER A 20 -18.71 31.19 -11.28
N SER A 21 -19.51 31.10 -10.23
CA SER A 21 -19.10 30.43 -9.02
C SER A 21 -18.93 28.95 -9.39
N ALA A 22 -17.73 28.59 -9.79
CA ALA A 22 -17.28 27.22 -9.75
C ALA A 22 -17.40 26.81 -8.29
N ASN A 23 -18.50 26.14 -7.98
CA ASN A 23 -18.72 25.45 -6.72
C ASN A 23 -17.78 24.22 -6.74
N THR A 24 -16.47 24.49 -6.61
CA THR A 24 -15.51 23.48 -6.17
C THR A 24 -15.91 23.19 -4.73
N ARG A 25 -16.80 22.17 -4.55
CA ARG A 25 -16.86 21.52 -3.26
C ARG A 25 -15.40 21.19 -2.92
N PRO A 26 -14.94 21.57 -1.73
CA PRO A 26 -13.71 20.98 -1.23
C PRO A 26 -13.92 19.48 -1.36
N ILE A 27 -13.01 18.80 -2.03
CA ILE A 27 -12.87 17.36 -1.86
C ILE A 27 -12.59 17.28 -0.35
N ASP A 28 -13.60 16.86 0.41
CA ASP A 28 -13.39 16.39 1.78
C ASP A 28 -12.44 15.21 1.66
N LEU A 29 -11.17 15.52 1.65
CA LEU A 29 -10.11 14.63 2.07
C LEU A 29 -10.33 14.42 3.59
N GLU A 30 -11.41 13.72 3.91
CA GLU A 30 -11.46 12.97 5.17
C GLU A 30 -10.40 11.87 5.03
N THR A 31 -9.18 12.31 5.19
CA THR A 31 -8.00 11.49 5.36
C THR A 31 -8.08 10.86 6.73
N THR A 32 -8.13 9.56 6.74
CA THR A 32 -8.30 8.79 7.96
C THR A 32 -7.33 7.61 7.94
N ASP A 33 -6.58 7.47 8.80
CA ASP A 33 -5.95 6.66 9.83
C ASP A 33 -5.43 5.28 9.57
N LEU A 34 -4.35 4.96 10.31
CA LEU A 34 -3.58 3.75 10.14
C LEU A 34 -3.34 2.90 11.37
N ILE A 35 -3.72 3.37 12.57
CA ILE A 35 -3.73 2.54 13.78
C ILE A 35 -5.17 2.40 14.24
N TYR A 36 -5.71 1.19 14.16
CA TYR A 36 -7.06 0.87 14.61
C TYR A 36 -7.04 0.31 16.03
N GLY A 37 -7.30 1.16 17.02
CA GLY A 37 -7.27 0.77 18.42
C GLY A 37 -5.86 0.68 18.98
N ASN A 38 -5.38 -0.50 19.29
CA ASN A 38 -3.99 -0.74 19.71
C ASN A 38 -3.09 -0.93 18.49
N ASP A 39 -1.83 -0.53 18.61
CA ASP A 39 -0.83 -0.78 17.58
C ASP A 39 -0.40 -2.25 17.59
N ASP A 40 -0.98 -3.02 16.69
CA ASP A 40 -0.82 -4.47 16.57
C ASP A 40 0.30 -4.88 15.58
N ARG A 41 1.30 -4.01 15.36
CA ARG A 41 2.49 -4.27 14.56
C ARG A 41 3.59 -4.90 15.40
N TYR A 42 4.09 -6.06 15.00
CA TYR A 42 5.15 -6.84 15.66
C TYR A 42 6.39 -6.95 14.78
N GLU A 43 7.56 -6.97 15.40
CA GLU A 43 8.75 -7.50 14.73
C GLU A 43 8.52 -8.97 14.39
N VAL A 44 9.08 -9.43 13.26
CA VAL A 44 8.84 -10.81 12.82
C VAL A 44 9.28 -11.83 13.87
N ASP A 45 10.43 -11.59 14.50
CA ASP A 45 11.01 -12.53 15.44
C ASP A 45 10.32 -12.51 16.83
N ASP A 46 9.49 -11.48 17.11
CA ASP A 46 8.69 -11.35 18.34
C ASP A 46 7.27 -11.91 18.19
N TYR A 47 6.89 -12.31 16.98
CA TYR A 47 5.53 -12.79 16.74
C TYR A 47 5.34 -14.22 17.27
N ALA A 48 4.21 -14.46 17.95
CA ALA A 48 4.00 -15.72 18.68
C ALA A 48 3.76 -16.95 17.77
N ASP A 49 3.24 -16.75 16.56
CA ASP A 49 2.88 -17.84 15.64
C ASP A 49 4.01 -18.11 14.65
N HIS A 50 4.74 -19.20 14.90
CA HIS A 50 5.88 -19.62 14.08
C HIS A 50 5.52 -19.94 12.63
N ASP A 51 4.28 -20.33 12.32
CA ASP A 51 3.85 -20.60 10.95
C ASP A 51 3.84 -19.29 10.12
N PHE A 52 3.44 -18.18 10.72
CA PHE A 52 3.51 -16.87 10.05
C PHE A 52 4.93 -16.30 10.01
N ILE A 53 5.78 -16.60 10.99
CA ILE A 53 7.22 -16.28 10.92
C ILE A 53 7.87 -16.98 9.72
N GLU A 54 7.57 -18.26 9.49
CA GLU A 54 8.10 -18.98 8.32
C GLU A 54 7.52 -18.43 7.01
N LYS A 55 6.23 -18.06 6.97
CA LYS A 55 5.63 -17.40 5.80
C LYS A 55 6.24 -16.04 5.50
N ALA A 56 6.66 -15.30 6.52
CA ALA A 56 7.31 -14.01 6.39
C ALA A 56 8.59 -14.08 5.53
N ARG A 57 9.31 -15.20 5.56
CA ARG A 57 10.50 -15.42 4.72
C ARG A 57 10.22 -15.29 3.22
N SER A 58 8.97 -15.47 2.80
CA SER A 58 8.56 -15.37 1.39
C SER A 58 7.98 -14.01 1.02
N VAL A 59 8.12 -13.03 1.91
CA VAL A 59 7.79 -11.61 1.66
C VAL A 59 9.07 -10.83 1.42
N ALA A 60 9.04 -9.93 0.45
CA ALA A 60 10.19 -9.15 0.01
C ALA A 60 9.90 -7.66 0.03
N LEU A 61 10.92 -6.86 0.33
CA LEU A 61 10.96 -5.42 0.17
C LEU A 61 11.39 -5.06 -1.24
N ARG A 62 10.69 -4.12 -1.90
CA ARG A 62 11.16 -3.48 -3.13
C ARG A 62 12.12 -2.35 -2.79
N VAL A 63 13.34 -2.40 -3.35
CA VAL A 63 14.39 -1.40 -3.12
C VAL A 63 14.89 -0.86 -4.46
N PRO A 64 14.93 0.47 -4.68
CA PRO A 64 15.56 1.05 -5.86
C PRO A 64 17.03 0.62 -5.98
N SER A 65 17.45 0.09 -7.14
CA SER A 65 18.80 -0.44 -7.36
C SER A 65 19.89 0.59 -7.04
N ARG A 66 19.62 1.90 -7.27
CA ARG A 66 20.54 2.99 -6.96
C ARG A 66 20.86 3.17 -5.46
N ARG A 67 20.03 2.58 -4.59
CA ARG A 67 20.25 2.60 -3.13
C ARG A 67 21.15 1.46 -2.65
N LEU A 68 21.47 0.52 -3.53
CA LEU A 68 22.23 -0.69 -3.18
C LEU A 68 23.62 -0.63 -3.80
N SER A 69 24.63 -1.12 -3.07
CA SER A 69 25.98 -1.29 -3.57
C SER A 69 26.59 -2.58 -3.03
N ILE A 70 27.38 -3.25 -3.88
CA ILE A 70 28.13 -4.45 -3.43
C ILE A 70 29.16 -3.99 -2.40
N ASP A 71 29.26 -4.73 -1.32
CA ASP A 71 30.30 -4.48 -0.32
C ASP A 71 31.70 -4.67 -0.94
N ARG A 72 32.66 -3.84 -0.52
CA ARG A 72 34.00 -3.83 -1.10
C ARG A 72 34.89 -4.94 -0.54
N GLU A 73 34.65 -5.33 0.69
CA GLU A 73 35.41 -6.35 1.39
C GLU A 73 34.83 -7.74 1.21
N ASP A 74 33.49 -7.84 1.15
CA ASP A 74 32.75 -9.08 0.91
C ASP A 74 31.73 -8.93 -0.23
N SER A 75 32.06 -9.45 -1.40
CA SER A 75 31.16 -9.43 -2.57
C SER A 75 29.87 -10.24 -2.40
N GLY A 76 29.74 -11.02 -1.34
CA GLY A 76 28.52 -11.72 -0.93
C GLY A 76 27.52 -10.85 -0.18
N LEU A 77 27.93 -9.62 0.19
CA LEU A 77 27.11 -8.66 0.92
C LEU A 77 26.76 -7.44 0.07
N ILE A 78 25.62 -6.84 0.37
CA ILE A 78 25.11 -5.65 -0.28
C ILE A 78 24.78 -4.60 0.77
N ASN A 79 25.38 -3.43 0.63
CA ASN A 79 25.14 -2.27 1.46
C ASN A 79 23.88 -1.51 1.01
N PHE A 80 23.21 -0.88 1.97
CA PHE A 80 22.11 0.04 1.77
C PHE A 80 22.31 1.33 2.58
N PRO A 81 21.62 2.44 2.27
CA PRO A 81 21.74 3.68 3.04
C PRO A 81 21.22 3.51 4.48
N PHE A 82 22.05 3.87 5.46
CA PHE A 82 21.67 3.85 6.88
C PHE A 82 20.86 5.11 7.25
N LYS A 83 19.69 5.29 6.60
CA LYS A 83 18.77 6.37 6.95
C LYS A 83 17.66 5.83 7.83
N LYS A 84 17.62 6.30 9.08
CA LYS A 84 16.53 5.98 10.01
C LYS A 84 15.24 6.64 9.56
N LEU A 85 14.08 6.08 9.96
CA LEU A 85 12.77 6.63 9.60
C LEU A 85 12.66 8.11 9.95
N LYS A 86 13.10 8.53 11.13
CA LYS A 86 13.14 9.95 11.54
C LYS A 86 14.00 10.87 10.65
N GLN A 87 14.91 10.31 9.85
CA GLN A 87 15.70 11.05 8.87
C GLN A 87 15.04 11.07 7.48
N VAL A 88 14.16 10.09 7.21
CA VAL A 88 13.35 10.02 5.98
C VAL A 88 12.12 10.91 6.11
N ILE A 89 11.53 10.96 7.31
CA ILE A 89 10.40 11.83 7.66
C ILE A 89 10.86 12.76 8.81
N PRO A 90 11.49 13.91 8.50
CA PRO A 90 12.14 14.73 9.53
C PRO A 90 11.19 15.32 10.58
N GLN A 91 9.89 15.43 10.25
CA GLN A 91 8.87 15.98 11.17
C GLN A 91 8.18 14.91 12.02
N ILE A 92 8.53 13.63 11.86
CA ILE A 92 7.92 12.57 12.66
C ILE A 92 8.27 12.72 14.14
N CYS A 93 7.32 12.50 15.01
CA CYS A 93 7.54 12.59 16.46
C CYS A 93 8.55 11.54 16.91
N SER A 94 9.45 11.92 17.81
CA SER A 94 10.47 10.99 18.34
C SER A 94 9.88 9.86 19.20
N THR A 95 8.63 10.00 19.61
CA THR A 95 7.84 9.03 20.37
C THR A 95 7.22 7.94 19.51
N GLU A 96 7.19 8.13 18.18
CA GLU A 96 6.63 7.14 17.28
C GLU A 96 7.44 5.83 17.27
N ARG A 97 6.72 4.72 17.14
CA ARG A 97 7.38 3.40 17.06
C ARG A 97 8.24 3.32 15.80
N PHE A 98 9.34 2.61 15.89
CA PHE A 98 10.26 2.29 14.78
C PHE A 98 11.02 3.48 14.16
N VAL A 99 10.95 4.69 14.71
CA VAL A 99 11.63 5.89 14.17
C VAL A 99 13.15 5.76 14.08
N ASP A 100 13.74 4.88 14.87
CA ASP A 100 15.18 4.61 14.90
C ASP A 100 15.59 3.45 13.98
N GLN A 101 14.65 2.77 13.32
CA GLN A 101 14.94 1.72 12.35
C GLN A 101 15.23 2.30 10.96
N TYR A 102 15.99 1.56 10.14
CA TYR A 102 16.36 2.00 8.80
C TYR A 102 15.21 1.83 7.81
N SER A 103 14.90 2.88 7.06
CA SER A 103 13.92 2.87 5.97
C SER A 103 14.66 2.78 4.63
N VAL A 104 14.52 1.64 3.95
CA VAL A 104 15.35 1.31 2.77
C VAL A 104 14.57 1.24 1.48
N GLY A 105 13.33 0.78 1.53
CA GLY A 105 12.50 0.49 0.35
C GLY A 105 11.19 1.28 0.29
N GLU A 106 10.28 0.85 -0.57
CA GLU A 106 9.06 1.61 -0.86
C GLU A 106 7.78 0.76 -0.96
N CYS A 107 7.89 -0.49 -1.37
CA CYS A 107 6.77 -1.43 -1.56
C CYS A 107 7.15 -2.81 -1.05
N SER A 108 6.14 -3.64 -0.89
CA SER A 108 6.28 -5.05 -0.53
C SER A 108 5.83 -5.96 -1.67
N GLY A 109 6.21 -7.22 -1.61
CA GLY A 109 5.74 -8.26 -2.54
C GLY A 109 5.97 -9.63 -1.95
N PHE A 110 5.42 -10.68 -2.57
CA PHE A 110 5.52 -12.03 -2.05
C PHE A 110 5.60 -13.09 -3.13
N LEU A 111 6.29 -14.19 -2.82
CA LEU A 111 6.44 -15.33 -3.72
C LEU A 111 5.14 -16.14 -3.83
N ILE A 112 4.78 -16.50 -5.09
CA ILE A 112 3.69 -17.42 -5.42
C ILE A 112 4.16 -18.64 -6.23
N ALA A 113 5.39 -18.60 -6.72
CA ALA A 113 6.13 -19.69 -7.34
C ALA A 113 7.63 -19.44 -7.13
N PRO A 114 8.52 -20.39 -7.39
CA PRO A 114 9.95 -20.22 -7.12
C PRO A 114 10.58 -18.98 -7.75
N ASN A 115 10.07 -18.51 -8.88
CA ASN A 115 10.57 -17.30 -9.57
C ASN A 115 9.46 -16.30 -9.91
N LYS A 116 8.29 -16.41 -9.27
CA LYS A 116 7.19 -15.46 -9.49
C LYS A 116 6.84 -14.75 -8.19
N LEU A 117 6.80 -13.44 -8.27
CA LEU A 117 6.46 -12.56 -7.16
C LEU A 117 5.23 -11.72 -7.53
N VAL A 118 4.34 -11.53 -6.57
CA VAL A 118 3.17 -10.66 -6.66
C VAL A 118 3.41 -9.39 -5.85
N THR A 119 2.97 -8.26 -6.37
CA THR A 119 2.96 -6.96 -5.70
C THR A 119 1.76 -6.12 -6.17
N ALA A 120 1.61 -4.90 -5.66
CA ALA A 120 0.63 -3.95 -6.19
C ALA A 120 1.03 -3.43 -7.58
N GLY A 121 0.06 -3.12 -8.41
CA GLY A 121 0.29 -2.63 -9.78
C GLY A 121 0.94 -1.25 -9.81
N HIS A 122 0.59 -0.38 -8.84
CA HIS A 122 1.23 0.93 -8.70
C HIS A 122 2.70 0.84 -8.24
N CYS A 123 3.14 -0.29 -7.69
CA CYS A 123 4.54 -0.54 -7.39
C CYS A 123 5.36 -0.98 -8.61
N MET A 124 4.72 -1.31 -9.74
CA MET A 124 5.39 -1.90 -10.91
C MET A 124 4.67 -1.51 -12.21
N PHE A 125 4.68 -0.23 -12.55
CA PHE A 125 3.95 0.31 -13.71
C PHE A 125 4.45 -0.18 -15.07
N ASN A 126 5.76 -0.37 -15.20
CA ASN A 126 6.37 -0.66 -16.49
C ASN A 126 7.71 -1.42 -16.34
N GLN A 127 8.27 -1.83 -17.46
CA GLN A 127 9.51 -2.59 -17.50
C GLN A 127 10.74 -1.79 -17.02
N GLN A 128 10.72 -0.47 -17.08
CA GLN A 128 11.79 0.36 -16.53
C GLN A 128 11.83 0.26 -15.01
N GLU A 129 10.66 0.29 -14.35
CA GLU A 129 10.59 0.06 -12.89
C GLU A 129 11.03 -1.36 -12.53
N CYS A 130 10.66 -2.36 -13.32
CA CYS A 130 11.14 -3.73 -13.15
C CYS A 130 12.68 -3.79 -13.16
N SER A 131 13.33 -3.15 -14.13
CA SER A 131 14.79 -3.20 -14.26
C SER A 131 15.54 -2.31 -13.24
N SER A 132 14.90 -1.27 -12.70
CA SER A 132 15.53 -0.30 -11.80
C SER A 132 15.34 -0.59 -10.32
N ASN A 133 14.66 -1.68 -9.98
CA ASN A 133 14.39 -2.08 -8.60
C ASN A 133 14.84 -3.52 -8.33
N GLN A 134 15.16 -3.77 -7.06
CA GLN A 134 15.50 -5.09 -6.54
C GLN A 134 14.45 -5.54 -5.51
N TRP A 135 14.31 -6.85 -5.37
CA TRP A 135 13.46 -7.48 -4.36
C TRP A 135 14.34 -8.15 -3.31
N VAL A 136 14.21 -7.69 -2.08
CA VAL A 136 15.08 -8.11 -0.96
C VAL A 136 14.26 -8.89 0.05
N PHE A 137 14.65 -10.15 0.24
CA PHE A 137 14.08 -11.01 1.29
C PHE A 137 14.88 -10.91 2.59
N ASP A 138 14.26 -11.33 3.70
CA ASP A 138 14.85 -11.37 5.03
C ASP A 138 15.36 -10.03 5.56
N TYR A 139 14.73 -8.92 5.15
CA TYR A 139 14.99 -7.64 5.77
C TYR A 139 14.22 -7.53 7.09
N LYS A 140 14.89 -7.82 8.19
CA LYS A 140 14.36 -7.81 9.56
C LYS A 140 15.08 -6.77 10.41
N GLU A 141 14.56 -6.51 11.61
CA GLU A 141 15.25 -5.68 12.59
C GLU A 141 16.67 -6.19 12.86
N GLY A 142 17.61 -5.26 13.10
CA GLY A 142 19.01 -5.59 13.29
C GLY A 142 19.80 -5.87 12.00
N THR A 143 19.14 -5.92 10.83
CA THR A 143 19.84 -6.08 9.53
C THR A 143 20.66 -4.82 9.23
N THR A 144 21.95 -4.99 9.00
CA THR A 144 22.89 -3.93 8.62
C THR A 144 23.40 -4.05 7.19
N GLN A 145 23.32 -5.22 6.59
CA GLN A 145 23.67 -5.52 5.20
C GLN A 145 22.77 -6.63 4.68
N PHE A 146 22.51 -6.67 3.39
CA PHE A 146 21.78 -7.77 2.75
C PHE A 146 22.75 -8.83 2.26
N LYS A 147 22.40 -10.10 2.45
CA LYS A 147 23.05 -11.19 1.72
C LYS A 147 22.69 -11.07 0.24
N LYS A 148 23.67 -11.09 -0.66
CA LYS A 148 23.45 -11.04 -2.12
C LYS A 148 22.53 -12.16 -2.60
N SER A 149 22.54 -13.32 -1.94
CA SER A 149 21.61 -14.43 -2.22
C SER A 149 20.15 -14.06 -2.01
N ASN A 150 19.84 -13.11 -1.12
CA ASN A 150 18.50 -12.66 -0.79
C ASN A 150 18.03 -11.47 -1.65
N VAL A 151 18.87 -10.95 -2.55
CA VAL A 151 18.56 -9.83 -3.44
C VAL A 151 18.32 -10.35 -4.84
N TYR A 152 17.12 -10.08 -5.38
CA TYR A 152 16.66 -10.57 -6.68
C TYR A 152 16.30 -9.41 -7.59
N SER A 153 16.64 -9.54 -8.88
CA SER A 153 16.21 -8.58 -9.90
C SER A 153 14.87 -8.99 -10.51
N CYS A 154 14.10 -8.00 -10.92
CA CYS A 154 12.95 -8.26 -11.76
C CYS A 154 13.43 -8.52 -13.20
N LYS A 155 13.09 -9.69 -13.76
CA LYS A 155 13.40 -10.05 -15.15
C LYS A 155 12.40 -9.47 -16.13
N LYS A 156 11.12 -9.63 -15.81
CA LYS A 156 10.01 -9.08 -16.61
C LYS A 156 8.71 -9.03 -15.83
N ILE A 157 7.82 -8.17 -16.27
CA ILE A 157 6.42 -8.15 -15.85
C ILE A 157 5.65 -9.19 -16.64
N ILE A 158 4.97 -10.11 -15.95
CA ILE A 158 4.12 -11.16 -16.54
C ILE A 158 2.70 -10.62 -16.74
N ALA A 159 2.15 -9.94 -15.73
CA ALA A 159 0.84 -9.30 -15.75
C ALA A 159 0.88 -8.07 -14.85
N GLN A 160 0.19 -7.01 -15.27
CA GLN A 160 0.08 -5.78 -14.49
C GLN A 160 -1.24 -5.10 -14.82
N LYS A 161 -1.90 -4.57 -13.80
CA LYS A 161 -3.01 -3.64 -13.97
C LYS A 161 -3.01 -2.65 -12.82
N TYR A 162 -3.18 -1.38 -13.16
CA TYR A 162 -3.45 -0.32 -12.21
C TYR A 162 -4.62 0.51 -12.73
N VAL A 163 -5.79 0.30 -12.15
CA VAL A 163 -7.01 1.10 -12.36
C VAL A 163 -7.60 1.36 -11.00
N TYR A 164 -7.71 2.62 -10.67
CA TYR A 164 -8.24 3.06 -9.41
C TYR A 164 -9.26 4.19 -9.63
N ASN A 165 -10.53 3.85 -9.51
CA ASN A 165 -11.64 4.80 -9.60
C ASN A 165 -12.85 4.28 -8.81
N ASP A 166 -13.91 5.07 -8.71
CA ASP A 166 -15.14 4.75 -7.94
C ASP A 166 -15.83 3.45 -8.37
N LYS A 167 -15.51 2.94 -9.55
CA LYS A 167 -16.16 1.76 -10.14
C LYS A 167 -15.29 0.52 -10.13
N GLU A 168 -13.96 0.67 -10.12
CA GLU A 168 -13.03 -0.44 -10.28
C GLU A 168 -11.74 -0.19 -9.48
N VAL A 169 -11.38 -1.19 -8.68
CA VAL A 169 -10.04 -1.30 -8.09
C VAL A 169 -9.38 -2.53 -8.70
N ASN A 170 -8.37 -2.30 -9.54
CA ASN A 170 -7.48 -3.33 -10.04
C ASN A 170 -6.06 -2.81 -9.86
N ASP A 171 -5.37 -3.35 -8.89
CA ASP A 171 -4.03 -2.90 -8.52
C ASP A 171 -3.16 -4.11 -8.19
N TYR A 172 -2.56 -4.69 -9.21
CA TYR A 172 -1.69 -5.87 -9.08
C TYR A 172 -0.60 -5.87 -10.13
N ALA A 173 0.53 -6.47 -9.79
CA ALA A 173 1.55 -6.91 -10.72
C ALA A 173 2.04 -8.31 -10.36
N VAL A 174 2.29 -9.12 -11.37
CA VAL A 174 2.98 -10.41 -11.29
C VAL A 174 4.26 -10.28 -12.08
N ILE A 175 5.39 -10.52 -11.45
CA ILE A 175 6.71 -10.42 -12.08
C ILE A 175 7.43 -11.75 -12.05
N GLU A 176 8.33 -11.95 -13.01
CA GLU A 176 9.34 -13.01 -13.00
C GLU A 176 10.64 -12.47 -12.42
N LEU A 177 11.19 -13.17 -11.44
CA LEU A 177 12.51 -12.89 -10.88
C LEU A 177 13.61 -13.43 -11.81
N ASP A 178 14.81 -12.90 -11.65
CA ASP A 178 16.00 -13.28 -12.46
C ASP A 178 16.43 -14.73 -12.23
N ARG A 179 16.09 -15.34 -11.11
CA ARG A 179 16.40 -16.72 -10.75
C ARG A 179 15.36 -17.30 -9.77
N ASN A 180 15.40 -18.62 -9.60
CA ASN A 180 14.58 -19.29 -8.60
C ASN A 180 15.03 -18.96 -7.17
N VAL A 181 14.06 -18.74 -6.30
CA VAL A 181 14.23 -18.71 -4.85
C VAL A 181 14.07 -20.14 -4.35
N THR A 182 15.08 -20.70 -3.70
CA THR A 182 15.15 -22.14 -3.41
C THR A 182 15.13 -22.46 -1.91
N ASP A 183 15.31 -21.46 -1.06
CA ASP A 183 15.47 -21.61 0.39
C ASP A 183 14.19 -21.31 1.19
N ARG A 184 13.09 -21.04 0.49
CA ARG A 184 11.77 -20.74 1.07
C ARG A 184 10.64 -21.18 0.16
N ALA A 185 9.49 -21.52 0.76
CA ALA A 185 8.32 -21.99 0.01
C ALA A 185 7.47 -20.82 -0.52
N PRO A 186 6.99 -20.86 -1.77
CA PRO A 186 5.98 -19.92 -2.23
C PRO A 186 4.73 -19.96 -1.35
N LEU A 187 4.10 -18.79 -1.16
CA LEU A 187 2.90 -18.68 -0.34
C LEU A 187 1.69 -19.32 -0.99
N THR A 188 0.96 -20.09 -0.21
CA THR A 188 -0.34 -20.61 -0.64
C THR A 188 -1.38 -19.49 -0.63
N HIS A 189 -2.27 -19.49 -1.60
CA HIS A 189 -3.28 -18.46 -1.74
C HIS A 189 -4.65 -19.05 -2.09
N ARG A 190 -5.70 -18.25 -1.88
CA ARG A 190 -7.05 -18.62 -2.28
C ARG A 190 -7.14 -18.78 -3.80
N LYS A 191 -7.69 -19.90 -4.27
CA LYS A 191 -7.90 -20.17 -5.70
C LYS A 191 -9.30 -19.81 -6.19
N ILE A 192 -10.31 -20.02 -5.36
CA ILE A 192 -11.73 -19.83 -5.70
C ILE A 192 -12.52 -19.22 -4.55
N GLY A 193 -13.65 -18.60 -4.88
CA GLY A 193 -14.57 -18.03 -3.91
C GLY A 193 -14.06 -16.72 -3.29
N ARG A 194 -14.61 -16.38 -2.13
CA ARG A 194 -14.34 -15.10 -1.43
C ARG A 194 -14.08 -15.36 0.05
N VAL A 195 -13.25 -14.52 0.65
CA VAL A 195 -13.15 -14.41 2.10
C VAL A 195 -14.49 -13.94 2.67
N LYS A 196 -14.84 -14.33 3.87
CA LYS A 196 -16.09 -13.93 4.54
C LYS A 196 -15.87 -12.68 5.40
N LEU A 197 -16.94 -11.92 5.63
CA LEU A 197 -16.95 -10.84 6.64
C LEU A 197 -16.51 -11.39 8.00
N ASN A 198 -15.88 -10.54 8.79
CA ASN A 198 -15.35 -10.87 10.12
C ASN A 198 -14.29 -11.98 10.15
N THR A 199 -13.80 -12.44 8.98
CA THR A 199 -12.65 -13.35 8.95
C THR A 199 -11.44 -12.63 9.55
N PRO A 200 -10.75 -13.24 10.55
CA PRO A 200 -9.54 -12.66 11.10
C PRO A 200 -8.42 -12.70 10.04
N VAL A 201 -7.75 -11.59 9.87
CA VAL A 201 -6.67 -11.41 8.90
C VAL A 201 -5.45 -10.75 9.54
N LEU A 202 -4.30 -10.97 8.93
CA LEU A 202 -3.06 -10.26 9.22
C LEU A 202 -2.34 -9.90 7.91
N VAL A 203 -1.44 -8.93 7.99
CA VAL A 203 -0.56 -8.57 6.87
C VAL A 203 0.90 -8.74 7.28
N ILE A 204 1.73 -9.16 6.33
CA ILE A 204 3.19 -9.23 6.50
C ILE A 204 3.83 -8.36 5.42
N GLY A 205 4.61 -7.35 5.83
CA GLY A 205 5.21 -6.44 4.86
C GLY A 205 6.20 -5.46 5.46
N HIS A 206 6.51 -4.43 4.69
CA HIS A 206 7.55 -3.46 4.99
C HIS A 206 6.96 -2.04 5.07
N PRO A 207 6.26 -1.68 6.16
CA PRO A 207 5.70 -0.35 6.33
C PRO A 207 6.81 0.70 6.24
N LEU A 208 6.62 1.75 5.45
CA LEU A 208 7.59 2.84 5.23
C LEU A 208 8.99 2.37 4.81
N GLY A 209 9.11 1.17 4.22
CA GLY A 209 10.39 0.58 3.87
C GLY A 209 11.24 0.12 5.06
N LEU A 210 10.63 0.00 6.23
CA LEU A 210 11.23 -0.51 7.47
C LEU A 210 11.52 -2.02 7.40
N PRO A 211 12.28 -2.56 8.35
CA PRO A 211 12.32 -3.99 8.61
C PRO A 211 10.91 -4.59 8.65
N MET A 212 10.77 -5.81 8.17
CA MET A 212 9.49 -6.50 8.03
C MET A 212 8.71 -6.52 9.34
N LYS A 213 7.40 -6.27 9.24
CA LYS A 213 6.44 -6.37 10.34
C LYS A 213 5.36 -7.39 10.03
N ILE A 214 4.87 -8.05 11.07
CA ILE A 214 3.61 -8.78 11.08
C ILE A 214 2.61 -7.89 11.80
N THR A 215 1.51 -7.53 11.12
CA THR A 215 0.43 -6.75 11.71
C THR A 215 -0.80 -7.62 11.85
N ASP A 216 -1.25 -7.82 13.07
CA ASP A 216 -2.33 -8.71 13.46
C ASP A 216 -3.60 -7.93 13.86
N GLY A 217 -4.50 -8.57 14.58
CA GLY A 217 -5.68 -7.95 15.21
C GLY A 217 -6.84 -7.60 14.27
N ALA A 218 -6.62 -7.63 12.97
CA ALA A 218 -7.59 -7.17 11.98
C ALA A 218 -8.63 -8.21 11.57
N ARG A 219 -9.71 -7.69 10.97
CA ARG A 219 -10.79 -8.49 10.38
C ARG A 219 -11.24 -7.91 9.04
N VAL A 220 -11.80 -8.76 8.20
CA VAL A 220 -12.53 -8.32 6.99
C VAL A 220 -13.77 -7.55 7.42
N SER A 221 -13.82 -6.25 7.11
CA SER A 221 -14.87 -5.33 7.59
C SER A 221 -15.95 -5.09 6.55
N ARG A 222 -15.59 -4.92 5.27
CA ARG A 222 -16.54 -4.74 4.17
C ARG A 222 -16.12 -5.53 2.94
N MET A 223 -17.10 -5.85 2.10
CA MET A 223 -16.86 -6.56 0.84
C MET A 223 -16.72 -5.62 -0.34
N ASN A 224 -17.22 -4.37 -0.22
CA ASN A 224 -17.11 -3.29 -1.21
C ASN A 224 -17.61 -1.98 -0.58
N GLU A 225 -17.04 -0.82 -0.95
CA GLU A 225 -17.43 0.50 -0.40
C GLU A 225 -18.83 0.96 -0.83
N ASN A 226 -19.33 0.54 -1.96
CA ASN A 226 -20.58 1.05 -2.52
C ASN A 226 -21.84 0.37 -1.97
N GLU A 227 -22.02 0.37 -0.65
CA GLU A 227 -23.31 -0.06 -0.07
C GLU A 227 -24.51 0.82 -0.46
N ARG A 228 -24.27 2.10 -0.80
CA ARG A 228 -25.34 2.99 -1.28
C ARG A 228 -25.83 2.63 -2.69
N GLU A 229 -24.97 2.07 -3.54
CA GLU A 229 -25.32 1.63 -4.91
C GLU A 229 -25.86 0.19 -4.96
N ARG A 230 -25.77 -0.57 -3.87
CA ARG A 230 -26.29 -1.96 -3.77
C ARG A 230 -27.76 -2.14 -4.17
N LYS A 231 -28.56 -1.08 -4.12
CA LYS A 231 -30.02 -1.20 -4.38
C LYS A 231 -30.38 -1.42 -5.84
N PHE A 232 -29.51 -1.15 -6.81
CA PHE A 232 -29.89 -1.23 -8.21
C PHE A 232 -29.04 -2.09 -9.16
N HIS A 233 -27.74 -2.39 -8.82
CA HIS A 233 -26.84 -3.08 -9.78
C HIS A 233 -25.87 -4.09 -9.11
N SER A 234 -26.24 -4.73 -8.03
CA SER A 234 -25.33 -5.55 -7.19
C SER A 234 -24.70 -6.77 -7.86
N TRP A 235 -25.21 -7.24 -9.00
CA TRP A 235 -24.71 -8.39 -9.74
C TRP A 235 -23.73 -8.02 -10.87
N LEU A 236 -23.64 -6.75 -11.26
CA LEU A 236 -22.75 -6.26 -12.31
C LEU A 236 -21.40 -5.75 -11.79
N LEU A 237 -21.32 -5.31 -10.53
CA LEU A 237 -20.08 -4.84 -9.94
C LEU A 237 -19.22 -6.04 -9.56
N ARG A 238 -18.16 -6.28 -10.29
CA ARG A 238 -17.13 -7.25 -9.97
C ARG A 238 -16.37 -6.75 -8.76
N GLU A 239 -16.75 -7.21 -7.58
CA GLU A 239 -16.05 -6.89 -6.33
C GLU A 239 -14.61 -7.41 -6.38
N ASN A 240 -13.68 -6.53 -6.74
CA ASN A 240 -12.27 -6.90 -6.89
C ASN A 240 -11.49 -6.79 -5.58
N TYR A 241 -12.03 -6.12 -4.56
CA TYR A 241 -11.38 -5.89 -3.28
C TYR A 241 -12.31 -6.13 -2.10
N PHE A 242 -11.76 -6.11 -0.92
CA PHE A 242 -12.43 -6.00 0.37
C PHE A 242 -11.66 -5.03 1.26
N THR A 243 -12.26 -4.55 2.35
CA THR A 243 -11.60 -3.66 3.30
C THR A 243 -11.34 -4.35 4.63
N THR A 244 -10.34 -3.84 5.35
CA THR A 244 -9.94 -4.34 6.67
C THR A 244 -9.56 -3.17 7.58
N ASN A 245 -9.40 -3.46 8.87
CA ASN A 245 -8.85 -2.56 9.87
C ASN A 245 -7.40 -2.96 10.22
N LEU A 246 -6.56 -3.18 9.22
CA LEU A 246 -5.14 -3.47 9.42
C LEU A 246 -4.38 -2.19 9.78
N ASP A 247 -3.47 -2.26 10.75
CA ASP A 247 -2.51 -1.19 11.01
C ASP A 247 -1.41 -1.23 9.95
N ALA A 248 -1.62 -0.47 8.88
CA ALA A 248 -0.72 -0.52 7.73
C ALA A 248 -0.26 0.89 7.34
N TYR A 249 1.02 1.07 7.09
CA TYR A 249 1.59 2.30 6.56
C TYR A 249 1.94 2.17 5.08
N GLY A 250 2.16 3.30 4.41
CA GLY A 250 2.77 3.33 3.09
C GLY A 250 3.97 2.38 3.04
N GLY A 251 4.28 1.79 1.89
CA GLY A 251 5.29 0.73 1.81
C GLY A 251 4.75 -0.69 2.04
N ASN A 252 3.63 -0.86 2.75
CA ASN A 252 2.90 -2.13 2.76
C ASN A 252 2.17 -2.43 1.44
N SER A 253 2.12 -1.50 0.51
CA SER A 253 1.60 -1.74 -0.85
C SER A 253 2.23 -2.98 -1.46
N GLY A 254 1.41 -3.95 -1.87
CA GLY A 254 1.88 -5.23 -2.40
C GLY A 254 2.05 -6.34 -1.38
N SER A 255 1.87 -6.08 -0.09
CA SER A 255 1.95 -7.08 0.99
C SER A 255 0.85 -8.13 0.88
N PRO A 256 1.14 -9.41 1.20
CA PRO A 256 0.13 -10.44 1.31
C PRO A 256 -0.74 -10.24 2.55
N VAL A 257 -2.05 -10.27 2.37
CA VAL A 257 -3.02 -10.31 3.47
C VAL A 257 -3.50 -11.75 3.65
N PHE A 258 -3.22 -12.30 4.81
CA PHE A 258 -3.49 -13.71 5.15
C PHE A 258 -4.79 -13.86 5.91
N ASN A 259 -5.47 -14.95 5.65
CA ASN A 259 -6.52 -15.47 6.50
C ASN A 259 -5.89 -16.26 7.65
N LYS A 260 -6.04 -15.79 8.87
CA LYS A 260 -5.43 -16.43 10.06
C LYS A 260 -5.90 -17.86 10.30
N ASN A 261 -7.14 -18.19 9.93
CA ASN A 261 -7.68 -19.53 10.15
C ASN A 261 -7.12 -20.57 9.18
N THR A 262 -6.63 -20.15 8.00
CA THR A 262 -6.20 -21.06 6.93
C THR A 262 -4.75 -20.91 6.53
N GLY A 263 -4.07 -19.84 6.97
CA GLY A 263 -2.72 -19.47 6.55
C GLY A 263 -2.59 -19.12 5.06
N LYS A 264 -3.70 -18.94 4.34
CA LYS A 264 -3.69 -18.62 2.90
C LYS A 264 -3.77 -17.14 2.66
N VAL A 265 -3.09 -16.67 1.61
CA VAL A 265 -3.23 -15.30 1.12
C VAL A 265 -4.62 -15.10 0.51
N GLU A 266 -5.35 -14.11 1.00
CA GLU A 266 -6.67 -13.70 0.50
C GLU A 266 -6.58 -12.58 -0.52
N GLY A 267 -5.55 -11.73 -0.40
CA GLY A 267 -5.36 -10.60 -1.29
C GLY A 267 -4.04 -9.87 -1.11
N ILE A 268 -3.93 -8.76 -1.84
CA ILE A 268 -2.79 -7.86 -1.90
C ILE A 268 -3.22 -6.55 -1.26
N LEU A 269 -2.50 -6.04 -0.26
CA LEU A 269 -2.76 -4.72 0.28
C LEU A 269 -2.36 -3.67 -0.77
N VAL A 270 -3.28 -2.80 -1.15
CA VAL A 270 -3.06 -1.86 -2.27
C VAL A 270 -3.30 -0.41 -1.89
N GLN A 271 -4.03 -0.16 -0.82
CA GLN A 271 -4.30 1.19 -0.33
C GLN A 271 -4.60 1.15 1.16
N GLY A 272 -4.08 2.14 1.85
CA GLY A 272 -4.48 2.57 3.17
C GLY A 272 -4.83 4.06 3.15
N ALA A 273 -5.05 4.62 4.31
CA ALA A 273 -5.22 6.05 4.49
C ALA A 273 -3.87 6.78 4.68
N GLU A 274 -3.91 8.04 5.07
CA GLU A 274 -2.71 8.85 5.35
C GLU A 274 -2.04 8.40 6.65
N ASP A 275 -0.72 8.18 6.62
CA ASP A 275 0.04 7.55 7.71
C ASP A 275 0.14 8.40 8.97
N PHE A 276 0.17 9.72 8.83
CA PHE A 276 0.46 10.65 9.91
C PHE A 276 -0.40 11.91 9.84
N VAL A 277 -0.64 12.49 11.01
CA VAL A 277 -1.24 13.83 11.15
C VAL A 277 -0.28 14.74 11.90
N PHE A 278 -0.27 16.01 11.53
CA PHE A 278 0.50 17.00 12.27
C PHE A 278 -0.25 17.35 13.56
N ASN A 279 0.42 17.21 14.68
CA ASN A 279 -0.10 17.60 15.98
C ASN A 279 0.45 18.99 16.34
N ASP A 280 -0.43 19.98 16.44
CA ASP A 280 -0.08 21.36 16.76
C ASP A 280 0.47 21.54 18.18
N GLU A 281 0.14 20.65 19.11
CA GLU A 281 0.65 20.71 20.48
C GLU A 281 2.09 20.20 20.57
N THR A 282 2.38 19.07 19.91
CA THR A 282 3.71 18.44 19.92
C THR A 282 4.61 18.96 18.80
N GLN A 283 4.06 19.71 17.84
CA GLN A 283 4.76 20.27 16.66
C GLN A 283 5.45 19.19 15.82
N CYS A 284 4.87 17.99 15.75
CA CYS A 284 5.39 16.88 14.95
C CYS A 284 4.28 16.02 14.36
N LEU A 285 4.66 15.11 13.45
CA LEU A 285 3.78 14.15 12.82
C LEU A 285 3.61 12.93 13.72
N GLU A 286 2.40 12.67 14.14
CA GLU A 286 2.02 11.50 14.93
C GLU A 286 1.23 10.51 14.09
N SER A 287 1.39 9.22 14.39
CA SER A 287 0.50 8.18 13.86
C SER A 287 -0.93 8.53 14.21
N ARG A 288 -1.77 8.50 13.25
CA ARG A 288 -3.16 8.80 13.47
C ARG A 288 -3.87 7.55 14.02
N HIS A 289 -4.69 7.72 15.07
CA HIS A 289 -5.40 6.64 15.74
C HIS A 289 -6.91 6.71 15.50
N LEU A 290 -7.52 5.59 15.08
CA LEU A 290 -8.96 5.42 14.96
C LEU A 290 -9.54 4.44 15.98
N SER A 291 -10.83 4.62 16.24
CA SER A 291 -11.57 3.58 16.94
C SER A 291 -11.63 2.32 16.06
N ASN A 292 -11.50 1.16 16.67
CA ASN A 292 -11.59 -0.15 16.01
C ASN A 292 -13.04 -0.47 15.56
N SER A 293 -13.75 0.53 15.02
CA SER A 293 -15.13 0.38 14.56
C SER A 293 -15.14 -0.14 13.13
N HIS A 294 -15.94 -1.21 12.90
CA HIS A 294 -16.06 -1.86 11.59
C HIS A 294 -16.64 -0.98 10.47
N PHE A 295 -17.03 0.26 10.75
CA PHE A 295 -17.71 1.14 9.79
C PHE A 295 -16.75 2.08 9.05
N ASN A 296 -15.56 2.31 9.58
CA ASN A 296 -14.58 3.25 9.03
C ASN A 296 -13.25 2.55 8.78
N THR A 297 -13.22 1.54 7.93
CA THR A 297 -12.00 0.83 7.56
C THR A 297 -11.60 1.18 6.15
N TYR A 298 -10.36 1.55 5.96
CA TYR A 298 -9.87 2.16 4.72
C TYR A 298 -8.84 1.30 3.98
N GLU A 299 -8.22 0.31 4.66
CA GLU A 299 -7.25 -0.57 4.02
C GLU A 299 -7.94 -1.45 3.00
N LYS A 300 -7.66 -1.16 1.71
CA LYS A 300 -8.18 -1.93 0.58
C LYS A 300 -7.24 -3.06 0.23
N VAL A 301 -7.83 -4.24 0.17
CA VAL A 301 -7.14 -5.49 -0.17
C VAL A 301 -7.69 -6.01 -1.49
N MET A 302 -6.91 -5.92 -2.57
CA MET A 302 -7.25 -6.52 -3.86
C MET A 302 -7.31 -8.03 -3.74
N ARG A 303 -8.43 -8.66 -4.16
CA ARG A 303 -8.60 -10.10 -4.06
C ARG A 303 -7.59 -10.85 -4.91
N ILE A 304 -6.87 -11.79 -4.33
CA ILE A 304 -5.88 -12.61 -5.03
C ILE A 304 -6.52 -13.42 -6.17
N THR A 305 -7.78 -13.83 -6.01
CA THR A 305 -8.55 -14.58 -7.04
C THR A 305 -8.90 -13.75 -8.28
N LYS A 306 -8.58 -12.46 -8.28
CA LYS A 306 -8.79 -11.54 -9.41
C LYS A 306 -7.50 -11.25 -10.17
N VAL A 307 -6.38 -11.76 -9.70
CA VAL A 307 -5.09 -11.67 -10.39
C VAL A 307 -5.01 -12.78 -11.45
N PRO A 308 -4.85 -12.45 -12.74
CA PRO A 308 -4.80 -13.45 -13.80
C PRO A 308 -3.63 -14.42 -13.63
N GLY A 309 -3.89 -15.70 -13.81
CA GLY A 309 -2.87 -16.76 -13.79
C GLY A 309 -2.46 -17.26 -12.40
N LEU A 310 -3.23 -16.86 -11.35
CA LEU A 310 -3.06 -17.38 -9.99
C LEU A 310 -4.13 -18.39 -9.58
#